data_555a03907404c109087d1c10afdb92ed
#
_entry.id   555a03907404c109087d1c10afdb92ed
#
_cell.length_a   1.000
_cell.length_b   1.000
_cell.length_c   1.000
_cell.angle_alpha   90.00
_cell.angle_beta   90.00
_cell.angle_gamma   90.00
#
_symmetry.space_group_name_H-M   'P 1'
#
loop_
_entity.id
_entity.type
_entity.pdbx_description
1 polymer ?
#
loop_
_entity_poly.entity_id
_entity_poly.type
_entity_poly.pdbx_seq_one_letter_code
_entity_poly.pdbx_strand_id
1 'polypeptide(L)'
;TVLKGESGGNTVNLLDTKCLENYPTGIELMLHIIMNDHTLVVKEAQVQSVIKSLQGRSIRMDVKATDLKKKEYDVEMQRADSGARPKRARYSSSLIDANAILPGDDTELLPETYVIFITENDVLRGNLPIYHVERMIKENGKLFDDKSHIIYVNGEIKDETPLGKLMQDLSCANPNEMNYKELADRARFFKKDEEGRKIMSKIMEEIINHEKIEVAERMLDDGEISVDKIAKYLELPVEVVKELADNLQIV
;
A
#
# COMPACT_ATOMS: atom_id res chain seq x y z
N THR A 1 -9.28 23.18 -29.49
CA THR A 1 -10.36 22.24 -29.12
C THR A 1 -10.23 22.03 -27.64
N VAL A 2 -11.16 22.62 -26.87
CA VAL A 2 -11.19 22.56 -25.42
C VAL A 2 -11.58 21.14 -25.03
N LEU A 3 -10.68 20.41 -24.40
CA LEU A 3 -11.01 19.19 -23.69
C LEU A 3 -11.85 19.57 -22.48
N LYS A 4 -13.16 19.33 -22.55
CA LYS A 4 -14.03 19.28 -21.37
C LYS A 4 -13.56 18.09 -20.55
N GLY A 5 -12.79 18.37 -19.48
CA GLY A 5 -12.58 17.43 -18.41
C GLY A 5 -13.90 17.18 -17.70
N GLU A 6 -14.40 15.97 -17.80
CA GLU A 6 -15.40 15.51 -16.84
C GLU A 6 -14.76 15.60 -15.46
N SER A 7 -15.39 16.35 -14.58
CA SER A 7 -15.05 16.44 -13.17
C SER A 7 -15.38 15.11 -12.50
N GLY A 8 -14.51 14.13 -12.67
CA GLY A 8 -14.37 13.04 -11.71
C GLY A 8 -13.82 13.68 -10.44
N GLY A 9 -14.69 13.99 -9.49
CA GLY A 9 -14.26 14.48 -8.20
C GLY A 9 -13.28 13.45 -7.64
N ASN A 10 -12.06 13.90 -7.31
CA ASN A 10 -11.10 13.15 -6.51
C ASN A 10 -11.75 12.92 -5.14
N THR A 11 -12.59 11.90 -5.05
CA THR A 11 -13.05 11.34 -3.79
C THR A 11 -11.84 10.59 -3.23
N VAL A 12 -10.99 11.33 -2.51
CA VAL A 12 -9.99 10.70 -1.65
C VAL A 12 -10.76 9.77 -0.74
N ASN A 13 -10.50 8.50 -0.90
CA ASN A 13 -10.96 7.48 0.01
C ASN A 13 -10.49 7.90 1.40
N LEU A 14 -11.42 8.15 2.32
CA LEU A 14 -11.15 8.59 3.69
C LEU A 14 -10.28 7.62 4.48
N LEU A 15 -9.96 6.47 3.89
CA LEU A 15 -9.11 5.44 4.45
C LEU A 15 -7.94 5.12 3.49
N ASP A 16 -7.32 6.15 2.91
CA ASP A 16 -5.93 6.01 2.46
C ASP A 16 -5.08 5.50 3.64
N THR A 17 -4.09 4.67 3.36
CA THR A 17 -3.21 4.07 4.38
C THR A 17 -2.61 5.11 5.33
N LYS A 18 -2.34 6.33 4.84
CA LYS A 18 -1.92 7.46 5.68
C LYS A 18 -2.95 7.85 6.74
N CYS A 19 -4.23 7.60 6.51
CA CYS A 19 -5.28 7.81 7.51
C CYS A 19 -5.20 6.81 8.67
N LEU A 20 -4.49 5.69 8.50
CA LEU A 20 -4.23 4.70 9.54
C LEU A 20 -2.98 5.01 10.37
N GLU A 21 -2.26 6.09 10.06
CA GLU A 21 -1.11 6.53 10.84
C GLU A 21 -1.53 6.81 12.30
N ASN A 22 -0.77 6.25 13.25
CA ASN A 22 -1.09 6.29 14.68
C ASN A 22 -2.47 5.71 15.05
N TYR A 23 -2.97 4.76 14.24
CA TYR A 23 -4.25 4.08 14.50
C TYR A 23 -4.12 2.55 14.43
N PRO A 24 -3.40 1.92 15.38
CA PRO A 24 -3.12 0.48 15.36
C PRO A 24 -4.38 -0.38 15.42
N THR A 25 -5.45 0.08 16.06
CA THR A 25 -6.73 -0.65 16.11
C THR A 25 -7.39 -0.84 14.76
N GLY A 26 -7.27 0.12 13.85
CA GLY A 26 -7.75 -0.01 12.47
C GLY A 26 -6.92 -1.00 11.66
N ILE A 27 -5.60 -0.99 11.85
CA ILE A 27 -4.68 -1.93 11.20
C ILE A 27 -4.93 -3.35 11.72
N GLU A 28 -5.09 -3.52 13.03
CA GLU A 28 -5.39 -4.80 13.67
C GLU A 28 -6.72 -5.37 13.17
N LEU A 29 -7.78 -4.55 13.08
CA LEU A 29 -9.06 -4.94 12.51
C LEU A 29 -8.92 -5.46 11.07
N MET A 30 -8.18 -4.74 10.22
CA MET A 30 -7.94 -5.17 8.84
C MET A 30 -7.23 -6.51 8.79
N LEU A 31 -6.19 -6.69 9.58
CA LEU A 31 -5.44 -7.95 9.65
C LEU A 31 -6.32 -9.08 10.21
N HIS A 32 -7.13 -8.86 11.24
CA HIS A 32 -8.11 -9.86 11.74
C HIS A 32 -9.01 -10.39 10.64
N ILE A 33 -9.51 -9.50 9.79
CA ILE A 33 -10.45 -9.85 8.72
C ILE A 33 -9.72 -10.58 7.57
N ILE A 34 -8.60 -10.03 7.11
CA ILE A 34 -7.84 -10.58 5.98
C ILE A 34 -7.24 -11.94 6.33
N MET A 35 -6.65 -12.06 7.53
CA MET A 35 -6.03 -13.30 8.00
C MET A 35 -7.03 -14.30 8.56
N ASN A 36 -8.30 -13.89 8.73
CA ASN A 36 -9.32 -14.65 9.44
C ASN A 36 -8.83 -15.16 10.82
N ASP A 37 -8.04 -14.33 11.51
CA ASP A 37 -7.46 -14.63 12.83
C ASP A 37 -7.74 -13.49 13.82
N HIS A 38 -8.76 -13.65 14.64
CA HIS A 38 -9.14 -12.69 15.69
C HIS A 38 -8.23 -12.76 16.93
N THR A 39 -7.26 -13.67 16.96
CA THR A 39 -6.26 -13.79 18.06
C THR A 39 -4.97 -13.03 17.75
N LEU A 40 -4.82 -12.55 16.52
CA LEU A 40 -3.70 -11.71 16.11
C LEU A 40 -3.72 -10.41 16.93
N VAL A 41 -2.60 -10.02 17.51
CA VAL A 41 -2.44 -8.75 18.23
C VAL A 41 -1.29 -8.00 17.62
N VAL A 42 -1.56 -6.84 17.07
CA VAL A 42 -0.54 -5.97 16.51
C VAL A 42 0.28 -5.36 17.65
N LYS A 43 1.58 -5.64 17.66
CA LYS A 43 2.54 -5.09 18.62
C LYS A 43 3.03 -3.72 18.16
N GLU A 44 3.33 -3.58 16.88
CA GLU A 44 3.89 -2.39 16.28
C GLU A 44 3.35 -2.22 14.86
N ALA A 45 3.03 -0.99 14.48
CA ALA A 45 2.63 -0.67 13.13
C ALA A 45 3.19 0.70 12.72
N GLN A 46 3.70 0.78 11.49
CA GLN A 46 4.24 1.98 10.88
C GLN A 46 3.61 2.17 9.51
N VAL A 47 3.21 3.40 9.20
CA VAL A 47 2.66 3.78 7.90
C VAL A 47 3.76 4.47 7.09
N GLN A 48 3.78 4.25 5.77
CA GLN A 48 4.76 4.83 4.85
C GLN A 48 6.22 4.49 5.23
N SER A 49 6.45 3.28 5.74
CA SER A 49 7.78 2.81 6.09
C SER A 49 8.62 2.55 4.83
N VAL A 50 9.88 3.01 4.84
CA VAL A 50 10.80 2.82 3.71
C VAL A 50 11.83 1.75 4.06
N ILE A 51 11.83 0.67 3.30
CA ILE A 51 12.92 -0.32 3.34
C ILE A 51 13.95 0.03 2.27
N LYS A 52 15.15 0.37 2.72
CA LYS A 52 16.25 0.73 1.83
C LYS A 52 16.90 -0.53 1.25
N SER A 53 17.11 -0.53 -0.06
CA SER A 53 18.00 -1.48 -0.71
C SER A 53 19.41 -0.92 -0.76
N LEU A 54 20.41 -1.71 -0.40
CA LEU A 54 21.82 -1.29 -0.43
C LEU A 54 22.35 -1.10 -1.88
N GLN A 55 21.78 -1.82 -2.84
CA GLN A 55 22.27 -1.86 -4.23
C GLN A 55 21.16 -1.79 -5.29
N GLY A 56 19.94 -1.48 -4.89
CA GLY A 56 18.80 -1.52 -5.79
C GLY A 56 17.70 -0.54 -5.41
N ARG A 57 16.53 -0.75 -6.02
CA ARG A 57 15.34 0.06 -5.77
C ARG A 57 14.81 -0.21 -4.35
N SER A 58 14.74 0.82 -3.53
CA SER A 58 14.04 0.78 -2.24
C SER A 58 12.54 0.60 -2.44
N ILE A 59 11.86 0.04 -1.45
CA ILE A 59 10.38 0.00 -1.43
C ILE A 59 9.86 0.92 -0.33
N ARG A 60 8.71 1.51 -0.60
CA ARG A 60 7.88 2.17 0.41
C ARG A 60 6.70 1.26 0.65
N MET A 61 6.56 0.78 1.89
CA MET A 61 5.41 0.01 2.35
C MET A 61 4.34 0.97 2.83
N ASP A 62 3.09 0.74 2.42
CA ASP A 62 1.99 1.57 2.88
C ASP A 62 1.73 1.36 4.36
N VAL A 63 1.67 0.11 4.82
CA VAL A 63 1.59 -0.25 6.24
C VAL A 63 2.53 -1.42 6.53
N LYS A 64 3.51 -1.22 7.40
CA LYS A 64 4.28 -2.30 8.02
C LYS A 64 3.73 -2.58 9.40
N ALA A 65 3.40 -3.84 9.70
CA ALA A 65 2.97 -4.26 11.04
C ALA A 65 3.74 -5.50 11.50
N THR A 66 3.92 -5.61 12.82
CA THR A 66 4.49 -6.80 13.47
C THR A 66 3.55 -7.22 14.59
N ASP A 67 3.22 -8.52 14.68
CA ASP A 67 2.37 -9.05 15.74
C ASP A 67 3.17 -9.53 16.96
N LEU A 68 2.46 -9.97 18.01
CA LEU A 68 3.10 -10.52 19.23
C LEU A 68 3.85 -11.83 18.96
N LYS A 69 3.54 -12.55 17.87
CA LYS A 69 4.24 -13.77 17.44
C LYS A 69 5.45 -13.45 16.57
N LYS A 70 5.77 -12.16 16.38
CA LYS A 70 6.86 -11.65 15.53
C LYS A 70 6.67 -11.93 14.03
N LYS A 71 5.45 -12.16 13.58
CA LYS A 71 5.15 -12.20 12.15
C LYS A 71 5.15 -10.78 11.60
N GLU A 72 5.65 -10.61 10.39
CA GLU A 72 5.71 -9.33 9.71
C GLU A 72 4.66 -9.25 8.59
N TYR A 73 3.98 -8.13 8.51
CA TYR A 73 2.93 -7.83 7.55
C TYR A 73 3.27 -6.55 6.78
N ASP A 74 3.27 -6.64 5.46
CA ASP A 74 3.31 -5.51 4.54
C ASP A 74 1.95 -5.40 3.85
N VAL A 75 1.18 -4.37 4.18
CA VAL A 75 -0.16 -4.15 3.59
C VAL A 75 -0.09 -2.98 2.64
N GLU A 76 -0.32 -3.26 1.36
CA GLU A 76 -0.27 -2.33 0.25
C GLU A 76 -1.67 -2.10 -0.32
N MET A 77 -2.11 -0.84 -0.43
CA MET A 77 -3.36 -0.48 -1.11
C MET A 77 -3.06 0.04 -2.51
N GLN A 78 -3.51 -0.68 -3.53
CA GLN A 78 -3.17 -0.38 -4.92
C GLN A 78 -4.41 -0.11 -5.77
N ARG A 79 -4.52 1.12 -6.29
CA ARG A 79 -5.58 1.51 -7.24
C ARG A 79 -5.30 1.04 -8.66
N ALA A 80 -4.02 1.05 -9.06
CA ALA A 80 -3.61 0.61 -10.38
C ALA A 80 -3.07 -0.82 -10.34
N ASP A 81 -3.49 -1.67 -11.29
CA ASP A 81 -3.04 -3.06 -11.42
C ASP A 81 -1.51 -3.18 -11.53
N SER A 82 -0.86 -2.16 -12.13
CA SER A 82 0.60 -2.11 -12.25
C SER A 82 1.31 -2.09 -10.89
N GLY A 83 0.65 -1.57 -9.85
CA GLY A 83 1.16 -1.53 -8.49
C GLY A 83 1.15 -2.87 -7.75
N ALA A 84 0.37 -3.86 -8.23
CA ALA A 84 0.20 -5.16 -7.57
C ALA A 84 0.68 -6.35 -8.42
N ARG A 85 1.65 -6.14 -9.32
CA ARG A 85 2.15 -7.22 -10.18
C ARG A 85 2.92 -8.28 -9.38
N PRO A 86 2.86 -9.59 -9.77
CA PRO A 86 3.52 -10.68 -9.04
C PRO A 86 5.03 -10.48 -8.80
N LYS A 87 5.74 -9.83 -9.75
CA LYS A 87 7.17 -9.54 -9.56
C LYS A 87 7.41 -8.49 -8.48
N ARG A 88 6.49 -7.52 -8.29
CA ARG A 88 6.56 -6.55 -7.21
C ARG A 88 6.36 -7.23 -5.85
N ALA A 89 5.34 -8.09 -5.72
CA ALA A 89 5.10 -8.87 -4.51
C ALA A 89 6.34 -9.68 -4.09
N ARG A 90 6.95 -10.41 -5.04
CA ARG A 90 8.19 -11.14 -4.81
C ARG A 90 9.33 -10.21 -4.37
N TYR A 91 9.44 -9.03 -4.98
CA TYR A 91 10.51 -8.07 -4.66
C TYR A 91 10.32 -7.49 -3.25
N SER A 92 9.09 -7.11 -2.87
CA SER A 92 8.75 -6.65 -1.52
C SER A 92 9.11 -7.73 -0.48
N SER A 93 8.68 -8.98 -0.68
CA SER A 93 9.03 -10.11 0.19
C SER A 93 10.55 -10.26 0.37
N SER A 94 11.31 -10.23 -0.74
CA SER A 94 12.77 -10.37 -0.69
C SER A 94 13.46 -9.22 0.07
N LEU A 95 12.94 -8.00 -0.01
CA LEU A 95 13.51 -6.86 0.71
C LEU A 95 13.17 -6.89 2.20
N ILE A 96 11.97 -7.37 2.57
CA ILE A 96 11.62 -7.59 3.98
C ILE A 96 12.61 -8.59 4.57
N ASP A 97 12.80 -9.75 3.95
CA ASP A 97 13.72 -10.78 4.39
C ASP A 97 15.16 -10.25 4.51
N ALA A 98 15.64 -9.52 3.49
CA ALA A 98 17.00 -8.97 3.47
C ALA A 98 17.26 -7.92 4.58
N ASN A 99 16.22 -7.34 5.16
CA ASN A 99 16.31 -6.35 6.24
C ASN A 99 15.89 -6.92 7.61
N ALA A 100 15.44 -8.18 7.67
CA ALA A 100 14.96 -8.81 8.90
C ALA A 100 16.09 -9.37 9.75
N ILE A 101 17.21 -9.74 9.15
CA ILE A 101 18.38 -10.34 9.83
C ILE A 101 19.67 -9.58 9.50
N LEU A 102 20.67 -9.71 10.38
CA LEU A 102 21.97 -9.08 10.21
C LEU A 102 22.97 -10.00 9.49
N PRO A 103 24.04 -9.44 8.91
CA PRO A 103 25.10 -10.26 8.32
C PRO A 103 25.70 -11.23 9.34
N GLY A 104 25.64 -12.53 9.02
CA GLY A 104 26.12 -13.61 9.87
C GLY A 104 25.05 -14.29 10.72
N ASP A 105 23.82 -13.77 10.74
CA ASP A 105 22.70 -14.43 11.40
C ASP A 105 22.29 -15.71 10.62
N ASP A 106 21.69 -16.65 11.35
CA ASP A 106 21.09 -17.83 10.75
C ASP A 106 19.80 -17.46 10.00
N THR A 107 19.61 -17.99 8.81
CA THR A 107 18.38 -17.77 8.01
C THR A 107 17.12 -18.32 8.67
N GLU A 108 17.25 -19.29 9.61
CA GLU A 108 16.12 -19.77 10.42
C GLU A 108 15.55 -18.70 11.38
N LEU A 109 16.24 -17.57 11.54
CA LEU A 109 15.75 -16.40 12.30
C LEU A 109 14.84 -15.50 11.48
N LEU A 110 14.67 -15.73 10.17
CA LEU A 110 13.72 -14.99 9.36
C LEU A 110 12.31 -15.11 9.93
N PRO A 111 11.59 -13.99 10.06
CA PRO A 111 10.21 -14.02 10.51
C PRO A 111 9.30 -14.65 9.45
N GLU A 112 8.15 -15.17 9.88
CA GLU A 112 7.06 -15.46 8.96
C GLU A 112 6.51 -14.15 8.40
N THR A 113 6.47 -13.99 7.07
CA THR A 113 6.19 -12.73 6.38
C THR A 113 4.95 -12.83 5.50
N TYR A 114 4.17 -11.75 5.48
CA TYR A 114 2.97 -11.61 4.67
C TYR A 114 3.03 -10.31 3.86
N VAL A 115 3.06 -10.42 2.53
CA VAL A 115 2.88 -9.27 1.63
C VAL A 115 1.43 -9.29 1.13
N ILE A 116 0.65 -8.30 1.54
CA ILE A 116 -0.80 -8.24 1.33
C ILE A 116 -1.10 -7.07 0.39
N PHE A 117 -1.60 -7.37 -0.80
CA PHE A 117 -2.12 -6.36 -1.72
C PHE A 117 -3.64 -6.28 -1.62
N ILE A 118 -4.16 -5.12 -1.23
CA ILE A 118 -5.58 -4.78 -1.37
C ILE A 118 -5.70 -3.99 -2.67
N THR A 119 -6.35 -4.56 -3.67
CA THR A 119 -6.43 -3.98 -5.02
C THR A 119 -7.83 -3.51 -5.34
N GLU A 120 -7.95 -2.40 -6.08
CA GLU A 120 -9.26 -1.89 -6.52
C GLU A 120 -9.92 -2.85 -7.51
N ASN A 121 -9.12 -3.46 -8.42
CA ASN A 121 -9.56 -4.42 -9.41
C ASN A 121 -9.04 -5.83 -9.11
N ASP A 122 -9.67 -6.87 -9.69
CA ASP A 122 -9.18 -8.25 -9.60
C ASP A 122 -7.92 -8.47 -10.49
N VAL A 123 -6.76 -8.19 -9.95
CA VAL A 123 -5.46 -8.32 -10.65
C VAL A 123 -5.19 -9.75 -11.14
N LEU A 124 -5.64 -10.76 -10.40
CA LEU A 124 -5.43 -12.18 -10.74
C LEU A 124 -6.55 -12.77 -11.60
N ARG A 125 -7.65 -12.03 -11.82
CA ARG A 125 -8.75 -12.36 -12.73
C ARG A 125 -9.44 -13.70 -12.47
N GLY A 126 -9.46 -14.15 -11.23
CA GLY A 126 -10.12 -15.39 -10.82
C GLY A 126 -11.50 -15.17 -10.22
N ASN A 127 -11.94 -13.90 -10.08
CA ASN A 127 -13.22 -13.50 -9.47
C ASN A 127 -13.42 -14.08 -8.06
N LEU A 128 -12.32 -14.17 -7.29
CA LEU A 128 -12.34 -14.57 -5.88
C LEU A 128 -12.11 -13.34 -4.99
N PRO A 129 -12.68 -13.33 -3.77
CA PRO A 129 -12.52 -12.22 -2.83
C PRO A 129 -11.08 -12.11 -2.29
N ILE A 130 -10.36 -13.22 -2.22
CA ILE A 130 -9.00 -13.30 -1.71
C ILE A 130 -8.24 -14.44 -2.40
N TYR A 131 -6.96 -14.23 -2.63
CA TYR A 131 -6.03 -15.22 -3.17
C TYR A 131 -4.83 -15.37 -2.24
N HIS A 132 -4.52 -16.60 -1.89
CA HIS A 132 -3.30 -16.95 -1.16
C HIS A 132 -2.30 -17.56 -2.14
N VAL A 133 -1.14 -16.96 -2.24
CA VAL A 133 -0.06 -17.38 -3.15
C VAL A 133 1.05 -17.99 -2.32
N GLU A 134 1.26 -19.29 -2.54
CA GLU A 134 2.22 -20.10 -1.81
C GLU A 134 3.19 -20.78 -2.77
N ARG A 135 4.40 -21.06 -2.31
CA ARG A 135 5.35 -21.88 -3.06
C ARG A 135 5.04 -23.36 -2.88
N MET A 136 5.13 -24.12 -3.98
CA MET A 136 4.78 -25.55 -4.01
C MET A 136 5.91 -26.38 -4.62
N ILE A 137 6.15 -27.54 -4.06
CA ILE A 137 7.04 -28.56 -4.61
C ILE A 137 6.27 -29.27 -5.72
N LYS A 138 6.69 -29.08 -6.98
CA LYS A 138 5.97 -29.59 -8.16
C LYS A 138 5.85 -31.12 -8.18
N GLU A 139 6.88 -31.82 -7.70
CA GLU A 139 7.01 -33.27 -7.80
C GLU A 139 6.01 -34.02 -6.89
N ASN A 140 5.56 -33.39 -5.80
CA ASN A 140 4.68 -34.06 -4.82
C ASN A 140 3.43 -33.24 -4.45
N GLY A 141 3.29 -32.00 -4.97
CA GLY A 141 2.14 -31.12 -4.73
C GLY A 141 2.07 -30.56 -3.29
N LYS A 142 3.12 -30.69 -2.48
CA LYS A 142 3.14 -30.16 -1.12
C LYS A 142 3.60 -28.71 -1.11
N LEU A 143 3.14 -27.94 -0.12
CA LEU A 143 3.66 -26.60 0.14
C LEU A 143 5.15 -26.69 0.48
N PHE A 144 5.92 -25.70 0.02
CA PHE A 144 7.33 -25.59 0.35
C PHE A 144 7.53 -25.13 1.79
N ASP A 145 6.55 -24.40 2.33
CA ASP A 145 6.42 -23.97 3.73
C ASP A 145 7.60 -23.13 4.23
N ASP A 146 8.07 -22.22 3.40
CA ASP A 146 9.20 -21.32 3.69
C ASP A 146 8.78 -20.07 4.50
N LYS A 147 7.53 -20.04 4.98
CA LYS A 147 6.97 -18.97 5.82
C LYS A 147 6.95 -17.58 5.16
N SER A 148 6.96 -17.53 3.83
CA SER A 148 6.83 -16.31 3.05
C SER A 148 5.55 -16.37 2.20
N HIS A 149 4.58 -15.53 2.54
CA HIS A 149 3.22 -15.57 2.02
C HIS A 149 2.90 -14.30 1.23
N ILE A 150 2.13 -14.43 0.15
CA ILE A 150 1.59 -13.30 -0.59
C ILE A 150 0.07 -13.45 -0.64
N ILE A 151 -0.65 -12.37 -0.31
CA ILE A 151 -2.10 -12.34 -0.32
C ILE A 151 -2.57 -11.22 -1.26
N TYR A 152 -3.54 -11.53 -2.12
CA TYR A 152 -4.26 -10.54 -2.90
C TYR A 152 -5.71 -10.49 -2.44
N VAL A 153 -6.17 -9.29 -2.08
CA VAL A 153 -7.55 -9.00 -1.70
C VAL A 153 -8.20 -8.22 -2.84
N ASN A 154 -9.28 -8.76 -3.38
CA ASN A 154 -10.04 -8.17 -4.48
C ASN A 154 -11.07 -7.16 -3.96
N GLY A 155 -10.81 -5.86 -4.13
CA GLY A 155 -11.68 -4.78 -3.69
C GLY A 155 -12.97 -4.59 -4.51
N GLU A 156 -13.12 -5.29 -5.65
CA GLU A 156 -14.39 -5.28 -6.39
C GLU A 156 -15.50 -6.04 -5.65
N ILE A 157 -15.14 -7.06 -4.85
CA ILE A 157 -16.11 -7.88 -4.13
C ILE A 157 -16.49 -7.21 -2.82
N LYS A 158 -17.71 -6.68 -2.77
CA LYS A 158 -18.29 -5.91 -1.67
C LYS A 158 -19.59 -6.56 -1.20
N ASP A 159 -19.50 -7.85 -0.83
CA ASP A 159 -20.60 -8.64 -0.33
C ASP A 159 -20.81 -8.51 1.19
N GLU A 160 -21.74 -9.29 1.75
CA GLU A 160 -22.07 -9.27 3.19
C GLU A 160 -21.06 -10.05 4.07
N THR A 161 -20.01 -10.63 3.49
CA THR A 161 -18.94 -11.26 4.27
C THR A 161 -18.13 -10.22 5.05
N PRO A 162 -17.40 -10.60 6.12
CA PRO A 162 -16.52 -9.67 6.82
C PRO A 162 -15.53 -8.96 5.88
N LEU A 163 -14.96 -9.71 4.93
CA LEU A 163 -14.01 -9.14 3.96
C LEU A 163 -14.71 -8.19 2.98
N GLY A 164 -15.88 -8.57 2.45
CA GLY A 164 -16.68 -7.71 1.57
C GLY A 164 -17.09 -6.41 2.25
N LYS A 165 -17.50 -6.47 3.51
CA LYS A 165 -17.81 -5.30 4.35
C LYS A 165 -16.60 -4.40 4.58
N LEU A 166 -15.42 -5.00 4.77
CA LEU A 166 -14.17 -4.23 4.84
C LEU A 166 -13.91 -3.49 3.52
N MET A 167 -14.09 -4.14 2.37
CA MET A 167 -13.93 -3.50 1.05
C MET A 167 -14.98 -2.40 0.80
N GLN A 168 -16.23 -2.57 1.30
CA GLN A 168 -17.23 -1.51 1.31
C GLN A 168 -16.73 -0.30 2.11
N ASP A 169 -16.24 -0.51 3.32
CA ASP A 169 -15.78 0.55 4.21
C ASP A 169 -14.55 1.28 3.65
N LEU A 170 -13.58 0.56 3.11
CA LEU A 170 -12.39 1.16 2.49
C LEU A 170 -12.72 2.04 1.29
N SER A 171 -13.84 1.81 0.61
CA SER A 171 -14.35 2.64 -0.48
C SER A 171 -15.43 3.64 -0.07
N CYS A 172 -15.88 3.62 1.21
CA CYS A 172 -16.99 4.42 1.68
C CYS A 172 -16.55 5.83 2.07
N ALA A 173 -17.20 6.84 1.50
CA ALA A 173 -16.97 8.23 1.86
C ALA A 173 -17.78 8.69 3.09
N ASN A 174 -18.85 7.99 3.47
CA ASN A 174 -19.75 8.41 4.55
C ASN A 174 -19.54 7.54 5.81
N PRO A 175 -18.97 8.08 6.90
CA PRO A 175 -18.73 7.32 8.13
C PRO A 175 -19.99 6.71 8.78
N ASN A 176 -21.19 7.20 8.43
CA ASN A 176 -22.43 6.68 8.99
C ASN A 176 -22.94 5.44 8.24
N GLU A 177 -22.36 5.13 7.08
CA GLU A 177 -22.67 3.98 6.23
C GLU A 177 -21.63 2.88 6.34
N MET A 178 -20.56 3.08 7.13
CA MET A 178 -19.53 2.10 7.36
C MET A 178 -19.98 1.01 8.31
N ASN A 179 -19.54 -0.22 8.04
CA ASN A 179 -19.86 -1.41 8.79
C ASN A 179 -19.04 -1.55 10.08
N TYR A 180 -17.76 -1.14 10.05
CA TYR A 180 -16.84 -1.28 11.18
C TYR A 180 -16.70 0.05 11.92
N LYS A 181 -17.02 0.00 13.22
CA LYS A 181 -17.01 1.17 14.11
C LYS A 181 -15.64 1.86 14.15
N GLU A 182 -14.57 1.07 14.21
CA GLU A 182 -13.19 1.54 14.26
C GLU A 182 -12.89 2.42 13.04
N LEU A 183 -13.21 1.93 11.85
CA LEU A 183 -12.99 2.68 10.60
C LEU A 183 -13.92 3.89 10.51
N ALA A 184 -15.18 3.74 10.91
CA ALA A 184 -16.14 4.84 10.97
C ALA A 184 -15.71 5.97 11.92
N ASP A 185 -15.20 5.63 13.09
CA ASP A 185 -14.72 6.61 14.09
C ASP A 185 -13.48 7.34 13.56
N ARG A 186 -12.56 6.63 12.92
CA ARG A 186 -11.40 7.25 12.28
C ARG A 186 -11.79 8.20 11.16
N ALA A 187 -12.73 7.79 10.31
CA ALA A 187 -13.27 8.64 9.24
C ALA A 187 -14.01 9.87 9.78
N ARG A 188 -14.75 9.74 10.89
CA ARG A 188 -15.39 10.88 11.57
C ARG A 188 -14.38 11.86 12.13
N PHE A 189 -13.28 11.36 12.73
CA PHE A 189 -12.21 12.22 13.22
C PHE A 189 -11.68 13.13 12.11
N PHE A 190 -11.35 12.59 10.94
CA PHE A 190 -10.87 13.42 9.83
C PHE A 190 -11.89 14.39 9.26
N LYS A 191 -13.19 14.09 9.35
CA LYS A 191 -14.23 14.96 8.82
C LYS A 191 -14.69 16.05 9.77
N LYS A 192 -14.79 15.75 11.06
CA LYS A 192 -15.47 16.62 12.04
C LYS A 192 -14.52 17.33 12.98
N ASP A 193 -13.42 16.69 13.34
CA ASP A 193 -12.44 17.24 14.26
C ASP A 193 -11.53 18.26 13.56
N GLU A 194 -11.17 19.35 14.25
CA GLU A 194 -10.31 20.38 13.68
C GLU A 194 -8.90 19.89 13.44
N GLU A 195 -8.36 19.10 14.37
CA GLU A 195 -7.03 18.47 14.25
C GLU A 195 -7.04 17.44 13.12
N GLY A 196 -8.08 16.60 13.06
CA GLY A 196 -8.27 15.62 11.99
C GLY A 196 -8.31 16.26 10.61
N ARG A 197 -9.02 17.38 10.46
CA ARG A 197 -9.04 18.13 9.18
C ARG A 197 -7.69 18.71 8.80
N LYS A 198 -6.91 19.22 9.77
CA LYS A 198 -5.56 19.72 9.52
C LYS A 198 -4.62 18.59 9.07
N ILE A 199 -4.69 17.43 9.74
CA ILE A 199 -3.93 16.23 9.36
C ILE A 199 -4.34 15.76 7.96
N MET A 200 -5.64 15.68 7.66
CA MET A 200 -6.15 15.27 6.34
C MET A 200 -5.66 16.22 5.24
N SER A 201 -5.69 17.54 5.49
CA SER A 201 -5.19 18.52 4.52
C SER A 201 -3.72 18.29 4.18
N LYS A 202 -2.90 18.00 5.19
CA LYS A 202 -1.47 17.68 5.01
C LYS A 202 -1.26 16.36 4.25
N ILE A 203 -2.02 15.32 4.60
CA ILE A 203 -2.00 14.04 3.89
C ILE A 203 -2.35 14.23 2.41
N MET A 204 -3.39 15.03 2.13
CA MET A 204 -3.80 15.36 0.76
C MET A 204 -2.70 16.06 -0.04
N GLU A 205 -2.04 17.04 0.57
CA GLU A 205 -0.93 17.76 -0.05
C GLU A 205 0.24 16.81 -0.36
N GLU A 206 0.57 15.91 0.55
CA GLU A 206 1.61 14.90 0.35
C GLU A 206 1.27 13.92 -0.77
N ILE A 207 0.00 13.46 -0.87
CA ILE A 207 -0.47 12.57 -1.94
C ILE A 207 -0.35 13.27 -3.30
N ILE A 208 -0.86 14.52 -3.40
CA ILE A 208 -0.79 15.31 -4.64
C ILE A 208 0.66 15.51 -5.06
N ASN A 209 1.55 15.83 -4.12
CA ASN A 209 2.96 16.00 -4.43
C ASN A 209 3.62 14.69 -4.90
N HIS A 210 3.25 13.56 -4.31
CA HIS A 210 3.74 12.26 -4.75
C HIS A 210 3.27 11.89 -6.16
N GLU A 211 1.98 12.09 -6.47
CA GLU A 211 1.44 11.91 -7.83
C GLU A 211 2.17 12.81 -8.85
N LYS A 212 2.44 14.06 -8.50
CA LYS A 212 3.22 14.98 -9.34
C LYS A 212 4.64 14.46 -9.61
N ILE A 213 5.31 13.90 -8.61
CA ILE A 213 6.64 13.30 -8.75
C ILE A 213 6.61 12.10 -9.69
N GLU A 214 5.65 11.19 -9.53
CA GLU A 214 5.50 10.04 -10.43
C GLU A 214 5.21 10.45 -11.89
N VAL A 215 4.45 11.52 -12.08
CA VAL A 215 4.22 12.08 -13.43
C VAL A 215 5.51 12.70 -13.97
N ALA A 216 6.27 13.42 -13.14
CA ALA A 216 7.56 14.01 -13.53
C ALA A 216 8.56 12.93 -13.97
N GLU A 217 8.68 11.83 -13.21
CA GLU A 217 9.55 10.69 -13.57
C GLU A 217 9.18 10.11 -14.94
N ARG A 218 7.88 9.91 -15.20
CA ARG A 218 7.43 9.41 -16.52
C ARG A 218 7.72 10.39 -17.66
N MET A 219 7.53 11.71 -17.42
CA MET A 219 7.82 12.74 -18.41
C MET A 219 9.33 12.88 -18.69
N LEU A 220 10.17 12.61 -17.67
CA LEU A 220 11.62 12.56 -17.82
C LEU A 220 12.08 11.32 -18.59
N ASP A 221 11.47 10.16 -18.33
CA ASP A 221 11.77 8.91 -19.02
C ASP A 221 11.40 8.98 -20.53
N ASP A 222 10.29 9.65 -20.87
CA ASP A 222 9.89 9.91 -22.25
C ASP A 222 10.87 10.85 -22.99
N GLY A 223 11.61 11.70 -22.28
CA GLY A 223 12.69 12.53 -22.83
C GLY A 223 12.26 13.68 -23.76
N GLU A 224 10.96 13.87 -23.99
CA GLU A 224 10.43 14.86 -24.96
C GLU A 224 10.33 16.28 -24.36
N ILE A 225 10.31 16.42 -23.04
CA ILE A 225 10.04 17.68 -22.35
C ILE A 225 11.23 18.05 -21.44
N SER A 226 11.65 19.32 -21.49
CA SER A 226 12.74 19.80 -20.65
C SER A 226 12.35 19.85 -19.17
N VAL A 227 13.34 19.67 -18.27
CA VAL A 227 13.20 19.74 -16.81
C VAL A 227 12.44 21.00 -16.35
N ASP A 228 12.78 22.17 -16.91
CA ASP A 228 12.12 23.44 -16.55
C ASP A 228 10.63 23.46 -16.93
N LYS A 229 10.28 22.84 -18.04
CA LYS A 229 8.87 22.75 -18.47
C LYS A 229 8.09 21.75 -17.62
N ILE A 230 8.70 20.61 -17.27
CA ILE A 230 8.10 19.62 -16.36
C ILE A 230 7.82 20.27 -15.01
N ALA A 231 8.81 20.93 -14.43
CA ALA A 231 8.68 21.67 -13.17
C ALA A 231 7.53 22.68 -13.20
N LYS A 232 7.44 23.45 -14.29
CA LYS A 232 6.38 24.45 -14.49
C LYS A 232 4.99 23.80 -14.65
N TYR A 233 4.86 22.73 -15.41
CA TYR A 233 3.56 22.08 -15.67
C TYR A 233 2.99 21.39 -14.43
N LEU A 234 3.88 20.81 -13.61
CA LEU A 234 3.50 20.09 -12.41
C LEU A 234 3.53 20.96 -11.14
N GLU A 235 3.93 22.24 -11.28
CA GLU A 235 4.11 23.15 -10.14
C GLU A 235 5.03 22.55 -9.07
N LEU A 236 6.12 21.95 -9.52
CA LEU A 236 7.19 21.41 -8.67
C LEU A 236 8.40 22.36 -8.68
N PRO A 237 9.20 22.41 -7.59
CA PRO A 237 10.49 23.08 -7.62
C PRO A 237 11.40 22.49 -8.69
N VAL A 238 12.11 23.34 -9.44
CA VAL A 238 13.02 22.90 -10.52
C VAL A 238 14.13 21.99 -9.99
N GLU A 239 14.59 22.24 -8.77
CA GLU A 239 15.60 21.45 -8.07
C GLU A 239 15.14 20.01 -7.86
N VAL A 240 13.89 19.78 -7.49
CA VAL A 240 13.30 18.44 -7.32
C VAL A 240 13.30 17.69 -8.65
N VAL A 241 12.88 18.34 -9.74
CA VAL A 241 12.83 17.69 -11.06
C VAL A 241 14.24 17.41 -11.61
N LYS A 242 15.24 18.26 -11.30
CA LYS A 242 16.64 18.00 -11.61
C LYS A 242 17.17 16.77 -10.87
N GLU A 243 16.91 16.67 -9.58
CA GLU A 243 17.32 15.52 -8.75
C GLU A 243 16.70 14.22 -9.27
N LEU A 244 15.43 14.24 -9.69
CA LEU A 244 14.78 13.11 -10.33
C LEU A 244 15.47 12.72 -11.65
N ALA A 245 15.81 13.70 -12.48
CA ALA A 245 16.50 13.48 -13.76
C ALA A 245 17.91 12.90 -13.54
N ASP A 246 18.65 13.37 -12.56
CA ASP A 246 19.97 12.86 -12.20
C ASP A 246 19.89 11.41 -11.70
N ASN A 247 18.87 11.07 -10.93
CA ASN A 247 18.64 9.70 -10.45
C ASN A 247 18.26 8.72 -11.56
N LEU A 248 17.59 9.17 -12.62
CA LEU A 248 17.25 8.35 -13.80
C LEU A 248 18.46 8.09 -14.72
N GLN A 249 19.47 8.96 -14.71
CA GLN A 249 20.70 8.80 -15.52
C GLN A 249 21.75 7.87 -14.90
N ILE A 250 21.54 7.40 -13.67
CA ILE A 250 22.48 6.52 -12.94
C ILE A 250 22.13 5.02 -13.14
N VAL A 251 21.12 4.69 -13.94
CA VAL A 251 20.71 3.28 -14.19
C VAL A 251 21.14 2.81 -15.59
#